data_a8a075f5598ad1b2dc6a10b229ac7c89
#
_entry.id   a8a075f5598ad1b2dc6a10b229ac7c89
#
_cell.length_a   1.000
_cell.length_b   1.000
_cell.length_c   1.000
_cell.angle_alpha   90.00
_cell.angle_beta   90.00
_cell.angle_gamma   90.00
#
_symmetry.space_group_name_H-M   'P 1'
#
loop_
_entity.id
_entity.type
_entity.pdbx_description
1 polymer ?
#
loop_
_entity_poly.entity_id
_entity_poly.type
_entity_poly.pdbx_seq_one_letter_code
_entity_poly.pdbx_strand_id
1 'polypeptide(L)'
;MKKFKNYIEKNSERFLNELFELLRIPSISALKENDSDTRLAAELIKKHLLNLGLNNCEICETKGHPIVYGEKIIDYDLPTILVYGHYDVQPVDPINLWDKDPFEPYVKKTKIHPEGAIFARGSCDDKGQMFMHVKALEVMLDHGDLPCNVKFMIEGEEEIGSDNLEIFVKENKEKLSNDIILVSDTGMISKTIPSITTGLRGLSYMEVEITGPNRDLHSGHYGGTVANPINILSSMISSLHDSKNKITIPGFYDKVSESSDDEKKASSLIPFSIDEFEESIGINSIHGELGYSTIERQSIRPALDVNGIWGGYTDEGSKTVLPSKANAKISMRLV
;
A
#
# COMPACT_ATOMS: atom_id res chain seq x y z
N MET A 1 25.49 -16.95 6.90
CA MET A 1 24.35 -17.38 6.04
C MET A 1 23.81 -18.77 6.39
N LYS A 2 24.58 -19.89 6.30
CA LYS A 2 24.08 -21.27 6.54
C LYS A 2 23.44 -21.44 7.94
N LYS A 3 24.05 -20.88 9.01
CA LYS A 3 23.54 -20.95 10.38
C LYS A 3 22.17 -20.26 10.54
N PHE A 4 21.99 -19.08 9.94
CA PHE A 4 20.71 -18.36 9.95
C PHE A 4 19.61 -19.16 9.25
N LYS A 5 19.93 -19.72 8.07
CA LYS A 5 18.99 -20.57 7.32
C LYS A 5 18.52 -21.76 8.15
N ASN A 6 19.44 -22.47 8.80
CA ASN A 6 19.10 -23.60 9.67
C ASN A 6 18.18 -23.22 10.85
N TYR A 7 18.41 -22.04 11.45
CA TYR A 7 17.54 -21.53 12.52
C TYR A 7 16.14 -21.22 12.00
N ILE A 8 16.04 -20.53 10.87
CA ILE A 8 14.77 -20.21 10.24
C ILE A 8 14.00 -21.49 9.88
N GLU A 9 14.66 -22.46 9.25
CA GLU A 9 14.02 -23.73 8.88
C GLU A 9 13.50 -24.48 10.12
N LYS A 10 14.28 -24.52 11.21
CA LYS A 10 13.88 -25.16 12.48
C LYS A 10 12.70 -24.48 13.15
N ASN A 11 12.56 -23.16 13.01
CA ASN A 11 11.54 -22.35 13.67
C ASN A 11 10.41 -21.91 12.72
N SER A 12 10.40 -22.36 11.46
CA SER A 12 9.48 -21.87 10.42
C SER A 12 8.01 -22.02 10.79
N GLU A 13 7.61 -23.14 11.41
CA GLU A 13 6.23 -23.35 11.84
C GLU A 13 5.84 -22.40 12.99
N ARG A 14 6.73 -22.17 13.95
CA ARG A 14 6.51 -21.21 15.03
C ARG A 14 6.40 -19.79 14.48
N PHE A 15 7.30 -19.38 13.59
CA PHE A 15 7.27 -18.05 12.95
C PHE A 15 5.96 -17.83 12.18
N LEU A 16 5.51 -18.86 11.46
CA LEU A 16 4.25 -18.82 10.73
C LEU A 16 3.05 -18.67 11.68
N ASN A 17 3.01 -19.43 12.77
CA ASN A 17 1.94 -19.38 13.75
C ASN A 17 1.88 -18.02 14.45
N GLU A 18 3.02 -17.45 14.83
CA GLU A 18 3.11 -16.13 15.45
C GLU A 18 2.66 -15.00 14.47
N LEU A 19 3.00 -15.11 13.19
CA LEU A 19 2.47 -14.21 12.16
C LEU A 19 0.94 -14.37 12.03
N PHE A 20 0.45 -15.61 12.05
CA PHE A 20 -0.99 -15.88 11.97
C PHE A 20 -1.77 -15.32 13.16
N GLU A 21 -1.18 -15.30 14.36
CA GLU A 21 -1.79 -14.62 15.51
C GLU A 21 -1.99 -13.12 15.22
N LEU A 22 -0.99 -12.46 14.62
CA LEU A 22 -1.09 -11.05 14.26
C LEU A 22 -2.07 -10.80 13.10
N LEU A 23 -2.11 -11.68 12.10
CA LEU A 23 -3.01 -11.56 10.95
C LEU A 23 -4.49 -11.78 11.32
N ARG A 24 -4.78 -12.54 12.39
CA ARG A 24 -6.14 -12.73 12.88
C ARG A 24 -6.76 -11.50 13.53
N ILE A 25 -5.95 -10.52 13.88
CA ILE A 25 -6.45 -9.30 14.50
C ILE A 25 -6.91 -8.33 13.38
N PRO A 26 -8.21 -7.99 13.29
CA PRO A 26 -8.73 -7.11 12.27
C PRO A 26 -8.47 -5.64 12.59
N SER A 27 -7.21 -5.23 12.59
CA SER A 27 -6.76 -3.88 12.91
C SER A 27 -7.06 -2.87 11.80
N ILE A 28 -8.34 -2.74 11.43
CA ILE A 28 -8.79 -1.82 10.38
C ILE A 28 -8.87 -0.41 10.96
N SER A 29 -7.87 0.42 10.67
CA SER A 29 -7.75 1.78 11.24
C SER A 29 -8.88 2.72 10.84
N ALA A 30 -9.48 2.52 9.66
CA ALA A 30 -10.56 3.36 9.16
C ALA A 30 -11.92 3.13 9.86
N LEU A 31 -12.08 2.05 10.62
CA LEU A 31 -13.36 1.67 11.23
C LEU A 31 -13.29 1.77 12.76
N LYS A 32 -14.07 2.65 13.32
CA LYS A 32 -14.14 2.88 14.78
C LYS A 32 -14.47 1.62 15.58
N GLU A 33 -15.23 0.72 15.05
CA GLU A 33 -15.56 -0.57 15.67
C GLU A 33 -14.33 -1.47 15.86
N ASN A 34 -13.25 -1.25 15.10
CA ASN A 34 -11.97 -1.96 15.18
C ASN A 34 -10.90 -1.23 16.03
N ASP A 35 -11.23 -0.14 16.73
CA ASP A 35 -10.25 0.58 17.58
C ASP A 35 -9.61 -0.34 18.63
N SER A 36 -10.40 -1.26 19.22
CA SER A 36 -9.91 -2.24 20.19
C SER A 36 -9.00 -3.29 19.56
N ASP A 37 -9.27 -3.68 18.32
CA ASP A 37 -8.45 -4.65 17.57
C ASP A 37 -7.12 -4.00 17.15
N THR A 38 -7.17 -2.75 16.71
CA THR A 38 -5.98 -1.97 16.39
C THR A 38 -5.08 -1.85 17.62
N ARG A 39 -5.66 -1.59 18.80
CA ARG A 39 -4.93 -1.60 20.07
C ARG A 39 -4.35 -2.96 20.41
N LEU A 40 -5.10 -4.04 20.22
CA LEU A 40 -4.67 -5.41 20.47
C LEU A 40 -3.47 -5.79 19.59
N ALA A 41 -3.46 -5.37 18.31
CA ALA A 41 -2.32 -5.57 17.42
C ALA A 41 -1.05 -4.88 17.94
N ALA A 42 -1.16 -3.63 18.40
CA ALA A 42 -0.05 -2.91 19.02
C ALA A 42 0.49 -3.62 20.27
N GLU A 43 -0.39 -4.14 21.12
CA GLU A 43 0.01 -4.90 22.33
C GLU A 43 0.72 -6.21 21.97
N LEU A 44 0.25 -6.93 20.96
CA LEU A 44 0.89 -8.15 20.50
C LEU A 44 2.29 -7.87 19.93
N ILE A 45 2.45 -6.83 19.13
CA ILE A 45 3.76 -6.44 18.59
C ILE A 45 4.71 -6.07 19.74
N LYS A 46 4.28 -5.22 20.67
CA LYS A 46 5.07 -4.89 21.86
C LYS A 46 5.52 -6.14 22.61
N LYS A 47 4.63 -7.12 22.79
CA LYS A 47 4.94 -8.40 23.43
C LYS A 47 6.05 -9.16 22.67
N HIS A 48 5.98 -9.19 21.33
CA HIS A 48 7.05 -9.82 20.53
C HIS A 48 8.39 -9.11 20.72
N LEU A 49 8.43 -7.77 20.71
CA LEU A 49 9.66 -7.02 20.94
C LEU A 49 10.25 -7.26 22.35
N LEU A 50 9.40 -7.29 23.38
CA LEU A 50 9.81 -7.62 24.75
C LEU A 50 10.39 -9.03 24.84
N ASN A 51 9.79 -10.03 24.19
CA ASN A 51 10.26 -11.41 24.20
C ASN A 51 11.63 -11.56 23.53
N LEU A 52 11.99 -10.67 22.61
CA LEU A 52 13.34 -10.61 22.01
C LEU A 52 14.37 -9.91 22.91
N GLY A 53 13.94 -9.40 24.07
CA GLY A 53 14.81 -8.69 24.99
C GLY A 53 15.17 -7.27 24.53
N LEU A 54 14.24 -6.60 23.80
CA LEU A 54 14.37 -5.19 23.53
C LEU A 54 14.07 -4.39 24.81
N ASN A 55 14.75 -3.25 24.92
CA ASN A 55 14.53 -2.31 26.00
C ASN A 55 13.54 -1.21 25.57
N ASN A 56 13.06 -0.45 26.52
CA ASN A 56 12.19 0.72 26.29
C ASN A 56 11.00 0.42 25.35
N CYS A 57 10.42 -0.79 25.44
CA CYS A 57 9.25 -1.14 24.65
C CYS A 57 8.02 -0.45 25.16
N GLU A 58 7.45 0.45 24.38
CA GLU A 58 6.33 1.30 24.74
C GLU A 58 5.20 1.20 23.71
N ILE A 59 3.99 1.44 24.15
CA ILE A 59 2.87 1.86 23.29
C ILE A 59 2.72 3.36 23.52
N CYS A 60 3.12 4.12 22.50
CA CYS A 60 3.09 5.58 22.55
C CYS A 60 1.71 6.05 22.09
N GLU A 61 0.96 6.66 22.99
CA GLU A 61 -0.38 7.16 22.68
C GLU A 61 -0.31 8.35 21.71
N THR A 62 -1.24 8.39 20.76
CA THR A 62 -1.48 9.51 19.85
C THR A 62 -2.90 10.01 20.01
N LYS A 63 -3.35 10.95 19.19
CA LYS A 63 -4.77 11.34 19.13
C LYS A 63 -5.64 10.32 18.38
N GLY A 64 -5.01 9.42 17.65
CA GLY A 64 -5.63 8.31 16.94
C GLY A 64 -5.11 6.98 17.45
N HIS A 65 -4.64 6.11 16.54
CA HIS A 65 -4.08 4.81 16.89
C HIS A 65 -2.63 4.95 17.39
N PRO A 66 -2.21 4.12 18.37
CA PRO A 66 -0.92 4.28 19.02
C PRO A 66 0.23 3.83 18.12
N ILE A 67 1.45 4.29 18.46
CA ILE A 67 2.71 3.86 17.84
C ILE A 67 3.42 2.92 18.81
N VAL A 68 3.90 1.77 18.31
CA VAL A 68 4.72 0.85 19.08
C VAL A 68 6.19 1.19 18.88
N TYR A 69 6.88 1.42 19.98
CA TYR A 69 8.32 1.66 20.01
C TYR A 69 9.04 0.57 20.79
N GLY A 70 10.26 0.24 20.37
CA GLY A 70 11.18 -0.62 21.12
C GLY A 70 12.59 -0.52 20.57
N GLU A 71 13.61 -0.74 21.41
CA GLU A 71 15.00 -0.61 20.97
C GLU A 71 15.88 -1.73 21.52
N LYS A 72 16.93 -2.06 20.77
CA LYS A 72 18.05 -2.88 21.17
C LYS A 72 19.33 -2.11 20.90
N ILE A 73 19.87 -1.48 21.94
CA ILE A 73 21.16 -0.79 21.89
C ILE A 73 22.21 -1.76 22.38
N ILE A 74 23.22 -2.02 21.53
CA ILE A 74 24.35 -2.90 21.82
C ILE A 74 25.56 -2.08 22.22
N ASP A 75 25.86 -1.07 21.41
CA ASP A 75 26.98 -0.15 21.62
C ASP A 75 26.65 1.19 20.94
N TYR A 76 26.87 2.28 21.65
CA TYR A 76 26.58 3.62 21.11
C TYR A 76 27.53 4.06 19.98
N ASP A 77 28.64 3.37 19.79
CA ASP A 77 29.56 3.62 18.66
C ASP A 77 29.15 2.85 17.38
N LEU A 78 28.13 1.96 17.47
CA LEU A 78 27.61 1.24 16.32
C LEU A 78 26.49 2.03 15.63
N PRO A 79 26.33 1.87 14.29
CA PRO A 79 25.23 2.49 13.57
C PRO A 79 23.89 1.99 14.08
N THR A 80 22.90 2.87 14.07
CA THR A 80 21.53 2.59 14.50
C THR A 80 20.59 2.53 13.31
N ILE A 81 19.89 1.42 13.18
CA ILE A 81 18.82 1.23 12.18
C ILE A 81 17.47 1.44 12.87
N LEU A 82 16.65 2.33 12.31
CA LEU A 82 15.24 2.48 12.68
C LEU A 82 14.38 1.69 11.67
N VAL A 83 13.77 0.62 12.13
CA VAL A 83 12.79 -0.16 11.35
C VAL A 83 11.44 0.53 11.47
N TYR A 84 10.90 0.97 10.34
CA TYR A 84 9.54 1.48 10.22
C TYR A 84 8.63 0.43 9.57
N GLY A 85 7.39 0.37 10.00
CA GLY A 85 6.31 -0.40 9.41
C GLY A 85 4.97 0.00 10.03
N HIS A 86 3.89 -0.62 9.57
CA HIS A 86 2.57 -0.39 10.13
C HIS A 86 1.84 -1.70 10.44
N TYR A 87 0.90 -1.64 11.38
CA TYR A 87 0.12 -2.81 11.80
C TYR A 87 -1.38 -2.67 11.51
N ASP A 88 -1.82 -1.50 11.10
CA ASP A 88 -3.18 -1.33 10.61
C ASP A 88 -3.34 -1.87 9.18
N VAL A 89 -4.57 -2.03 8.77
CA VAL A 89 -4.93 -2.61 7.48
C VAL A 89 -6.16 -1.93 6.89
N GLN A 90 -6.28 -1.97 5.56
CA GLN A 90 -7.45 -1.51 4.82
C GLN A 90 -8.70 -2.36 5.12
N PRO A 91 -9.92 -1.79 4.98
CA PRO A 91 -11.15 -2.56 4.93
C PRO A 91 -11.10 -3.70 3.92
N VAL A 92 -11.90 -4.71 4.14
CA VAL A 92 -11.87 -5.97 3.36
C VAL A 92 -12.87 -6.02 2.21
N ASP A 93 -13.59 -4.92 1.98
CA ASP A 93 -14.60 -4.86 0.92
C ASP A 93 -14.00 -4.99 -0.49
N PRO A 94 -14.71 -5.69 -1.41
CA PRO A 94 -15.95 -6.42 -1.18
C PRO A 94 -15.71 -7.83 -0.61
N ILE A 95 -16.32 -8.14 0.51
CA ILE A 95 -16.12 -9.40 1.27
C ILE A 95 -16.43 -10.67 0.46
N ASN A 96 -17.35 -10.58 -0.49
CA ASN A 96 -17.76 -11.70 -1.32
C ASN A 96 -16.72 -12.13 -2.37
N LEU A 97 -15.62 -11.40 -2.54
CA LEU A 97 -14.51 -11.78 -3.43
C LEU A 97 -13.41 -12.56 -2.70
N TRP A 98 -13.51 -12.70 -1.39
CA TRP A 98 -12.55 -13.49 -0.63
C TRP A 98 -12.93 -14.98 -0.66
N ASP A 99 -11.93 -15.86 -0.86
CA ASP A 99 -12.12 -17.32 -0.81
C ASP A 99 -12.48 -17.81 0.60
N LYS A 100 -12.00 -17.12 1.63
CA LYS A 100 -12.23 -17.37 3.07
C LYS A 100 -12.30 -16.05 3.81
N ASP A 101 -12.62 -16.10 5.11
CA ASP A 101 -12.54 -14.93 5.97
C ASP A 101 -11.14 -14.28 5.84
N PRO A 102 -11.08 -12.97 5.55
CA PRO A 102 -9.82 -12.23 5.38
C PRO A 102 -8.90 -12.27 6.59
N PHE A 103 -9.43 -12.48 7.80
CA PHE A 103 -8.69 -12.56 9.05
C PHE A 103 -8.50 -13.99 9.57
N GLU A 104 -8.82 -15.00 8.76
CA GLU A 104 -8.43 -16.40 9.01
C GLU A 104 -7.30 -16.82 8.06
N PRO A 105 -6.03 -16.55 8.44
CA PRO A 105 -4.89 -16.78 7.56
C PRO A 105 -4.70 -18.25 7.23
N TYR A 106 -4.34 -18.53 5.98
CA TYR A 106 -4.03 -19.88 5.53
C TYR A 106 -2.95 -19.88 4.44
N VAL A 107 -2.28 -21.01 4.28
CA VAL A 107 -1.33 -21.22 3.18
C VAL A 107 -2.02 -21.95 2.04
N LYS A 108 -1.93 -21.42 0.82
CA LYS A 108 -2.46 -22.02 -0.40
C LYS A 108 -1.38 -22.08 -1.47
N LYS A 109 -1.23 -23.22 -2.10
CA LYS A 109 -0.41 -23.35 -3.31
C LYS A 109 -1.18 -22.83 -4.50
N THR A 110 -0.51 -22.05 -5.33
CA THR A 110 -1.06 -21.49 -6.55
C THR A 110 -0.12 -21.77 -7.73
N LYS A 111 -0.56 -21.47 -8.94
CA LYS A 111 0.29 -21.58 -10.13
C LYS A 111 1.53 -20.66 -10.01
N ILE A 112 1.34 -19.45 -9.47
CA ILE A 112 2.41 -18.47 -9.27
C ILE A 112 3.29 -18.85 -8.06
N HIS A 113 2.69 -19.40 -7.01
CA HIS A 113 3.36 -19.80 -5.76
C HIS A 113 3.18 -21.29 -5.50
N PRO A 114 3.90 -22.17 -6.23
CA PRO A 114 3.72 -23.63 -6.13
C PRO A 114 4.14 -24.20 -4.76
N GLU A 115 4.98 -23.48 -4.01
CA GLU A 115 5.37 -23.88 -2.65
C GLU A 115 4.38 -23.38 -1.59
N GLY A 116 3.49 -22.44 -1.96
CA GLY A 116 2.49 -21.84 -1.11
C GLY A 116 2.73 -20.35 -0.88
N ALA A 117 1.63 -19.64 -0.69
CA ALA A 117 1.61 -18.24 -0.24
C ALA A 117 0.62 -18.11 0.91
N ILE A 118 0.84 -17.16 1.79
CA ILE A 118 -0.07 -16.81 2.89
C ILE A 118 -1.18 -15.92 2.32
N PHE A 119 -2.42 -16.31 2.55
CA PHE A 119 -3.60 -15.56 2.18
C PHE A 119 -4.29 -15.04 3.44
N ALA A 120 -4.26 -13.73 3.63
CA ALA A 120 -5.00 -12.97 4.65
C ALA A 120 -4.87 -11.48 4.37
N ARG A 121 -5.76 -10.65 4.92
CA ARG A 121 -5.56 -9.19 4.97
C ARG A 121 -4.31 -8.87 5.82
N GLY A 122 -3.44 -7.95 5.35
CA GLY A 122 -2.20 -7.58 6.02
C GLY A 122 -1.02 -8.54 5.82
N SER A 123 -1.19 -9.65 5.06
CA SER A 123 -0.10 -10.62 4.86
C SER A 123 1.05 -10.08 4.02
N CYS A 124 0.80 -9.08 3.17
CA CYS A 124 1.80 -8.43 2.30
C CYS A 124 1.70 -6.90 2.28
N ASP A 125 0.99 -6.32 3.27
CA ASP A 125 0.78 -4.90 3.47
C ASP A 125 0.23 -4.68 4.89
N ASP A 126 1.01 -4.29 5.90
CA ASP A 126 2.49 -4.41 6.03
C ASP A 126 2.86 -5.37 7.18
N LYS A 127 1.82 -6.01 7.85
CA LYS A 127 2.07 -6.92 8.98
C LYS A 127 3.10 -8.00 8.64
N GLY A 128 3.06 -8.56 7.42
CA GLY A 128 3.99 -9.59 6.98
C GLY A 128 5.41 -9.07 6.87
N GLN A 129 5.63 -7.93 6.23
CA GLN A 129 6.95 -7.34 6.03
C GLN A 129 7.52 -6.80 7.35
N MET A 130 6.71 -6.08 8.13
CA MET A 130 7.10 -5.61 9.45
C MET A 130 7.52 -6.78 10.36
N PHE A 131 6.71 -7.84 10.41
CA PHE A 131 6.99 -9.02 11.24
C PHE A 131 8.24 -9.79 10.79
N MET A 132 8.55 -9.76 9.50
CA MET A 132 9.81 -10.31 8.97
C MET A 132 11.03 -9.68 9.65
N HIS A 133 11.03 -8.37 9.88
CA HIS A 133 12.13 -7.69 10.59
C HIS A 133 12.22 -8.09 12.06
N VAL A 134 11.08 -8.30 12.73
CA VAL A 134 11.05 -8.83 14.10
C VAL A 134 11.72 -10.22 14.15
N LYS A 135 11.43 -11.10 13.18
CA LYS A 135 12.04 -12.42 13.10
C LYS A 135 13.51 -12.40 12.64
N ALA A 136 13.87 -11.49 11.75
CA ALA A 136 15.27 -11.29 11.38
C ALA A 136 16.11 -10.89 12.60
N LEU A 137 15.63 -9.96 13.42
CA LEU A 137 16.29 -9.58 14.67
C LEU A 137 16.42 -10.77 15.62
N GLU A 138 15.36 -11.59 15.78
CA GLU A 138 15.39 -12.80 16.59
C GLU A 138 16.53 -13.75 16.16
N VAL A 139 16.63 -14.02 14.86
CA VAL A 139 17.68 -14.88 14.29
C VAL A 139 19.08 -14.32 14.57
N MET A 140 19.26 -13.02 14.46
CA MET A 140 20.55 -12.36 14.69
C MET A 140 20.95 -12.39 16.18
N LEU A 141 20.00 -12.14 17.07
CA LEU A 141 20.23 -12.18 18.52
C LEU A 141 20.57 -13.60 19.03
N ASP A 142 19.87 -14.63 18.53
CA ASP A 142 20.17 -16.04 18.89
C ASP A 142 21.60 -16.44 18.54
N HIS A 143 22.14 -15.87 17.47
CA HIS A 143 23.50 -16.16 17.01
C HIS A 143 24.58 -15.19 17.53
N GLY A 144 24.19 -14.15 18.26
CA GLY A 144 25.10 -13.12 18.76
C GLY A 144 25.80 -12.29 17.67
N ASP A 145 25.19 -12.19 16.49
CA ASP A 145 25.77 -11.56 15.29
C ASP A 145 25.13 -10.23 14.93
N LEU A 146 24.47 -9.55 15.85
CA LEU A 146 23.84 -8.26 15.55
C LEU A 146 24.95 -7.17 15.44
N PRO A 147 25.18 -6.59 14.24
CA PRO A 147 26.30 -5.68 14.00
C PRO A 147 25.93 -4.19 14.19
N CYS A 148 24.73 -3.88 14.64
CA CYS A 148 24.20 -2.54 14.74
C CYS A 148 23.17 -2.44 15.87
N ASN A 149 22.85 -1.24 16.29
CA ASN A 149 21.69 -0.97 17.12
C ASN A 149 20.41 -1.03 16.26
N VAL A 150 19.31 -1.47 16.85
CA VAL A 150 18.02 -1.56 16.17
C VAL A 150 16.95 -0.87 17.00
N LYS A 151 16.17 -0.02 16.35
CA LYS A 151 14.95 0.59 16.89
C LYS A 151 13.77 0.19 16.00
N PHE A 152 12.61 0.06 16.60
CA PHE A 152 11.34 -0.15 15.90
C PHE A 152 10.42 1.02 16.17
N MET A 153 9.77 1.52 15.12
CA MET A 153 8.67 2.48 15.17
C MET A 153 7.58 1.94 14.25
N ILE A 154 6.54 1.37 14.83
CA ILE A 154 5.46 0.69 14.10
C ILE A 154 4.16 1.43 14.38
N GLU A 155 3.56 2.03 13.34
CA GLU A 155 2.34 2.83 13.48
C GLU A 155 1.06 2.05 13.20
N GLY A 156 -0.08 2.66 13.53
CA GLY A 156 -1.41 2.09 13.34
C GLY A 156 -2.36 2.98 12.54
N GLU A 157 -1.85 3.92 11.74
CA GLU A 157 -2.63 4.89 10.98
C GLU A 157 -2.13 5.06 9.52
N GLU A 158 -1.24 4.20 9.03
CA GLU A 158 -0.68 4.33 7.67
C GLU A 158 -1.78 4.35 6.63
N GLU A 159 -2.71 3.42 6.75
CA GLU A 159 -3.80 3.18 5.79
C GLU A 159 -4.89 4.28 5.79
N ILE A 160 -4.80 5.23 6.73
CA ILE A 160 -5.66 6.42 6.81
C ILE A 160 -4.90 7.74 6.69
N GLY A 161 -3.58 7.67 6.35
CA GLY A 161 -2.76 8.83 6.00
C GLY A 161 -1.84 9.34 7.10
N SER A 162 -1.64 8.60 8.19
CA SER A 162 -0.63 8.86 9.25
C SER A 162 -0.73 10.26 9.89
N ASP A 163 -1.92 10.76 10.15
CA ASP A 163 -2.14 12.14 10.62
C ASP A 163 -1.36 12.49 11.91
N ASN A 164 -1.08 11.49 12.76
CA ASN A 164 -0.37 11.69 14.02
C ASN A 164 1.12 11.37 13.95
N LEU A 165 1.61 10.74 12.90
CA LEU A 165 3.02 10.32 12.76
C LEU A 165 3.97 11.52 12.74
N GLU A 166 3.67 12.57 11.97
CA GLU A 166 4.52 13.77 11.89
C GLU A 166 4.70 14.43 13.25
N ILE A 167 3.63 14.51 14.04
CA ILE A 167 3.64 15.09 15.39
C ILE A 167 4.53 14.23 16.30
N PHE A 168 4.30 12.90 16.28
CA PHE A 168 5.07 11.96 17.08
C PHE A 168 6.57 12.02 16.75
N VAL A 169 6.95 12.04 15.50
CA VAL A 169 8.35 12.13 15.07
C VAL A 169 9.00 13.46 15.52
N LYS A 170 8.28 14.57 15.41
CA LYS A 170 8.76 15.88 15.86
C LYS A 170 9.03 15.93 17.36
N GLU A 171 8.16 15.32 18.15
CA GLU A 171 8.25 15.29 19.62
C GLU A 171 9.27 14.29 20.15
N ASN A 172 9.62 13.25 19.37
CA ASN A 172 10.48 12.14 19.76
C ASN A 172 11.82 12.08 18.98
N LYS A 173 12.33 13.18 18.44
CA LYS A 173 13.52 13.20 17.60
C LYS A 173 14.74 12.52 18.22
N GLU A 174 15.00 12.74 19.51
CA GLU A 174 16.14 12.13 20.20
C GLU A 174 15.93 10.61 20.36
N LYS A 175 14.73 10.18 20.79
CA LYS A 175 14.34 8.76 20.90
C LYS A 175 14.50 8.04 19.55
N LEU A 176 14.09 8.67 18.46
CA LEU A 176 14.11 8.13 17.09
C LEU A 176 15.43 8.38 16.36
N SER A 177 16.44 9.01 16.99
CA SER A 177 17.75 9.23 16.36
C SER A 177 18.31 7.93 15.79
N ASN A 178 18.73 7.97 14.54
CA ASN A 178 19.19 6.82 13.77
C ASN A 178 20.13 7.27 12.64
N ASP A 179 20.86 6.33 12.06
CA ASP A 179 21.71 6.53 10.87
C ASP A 179 21.01 6.09 9.60
N ILE A 180 20.13 5.08 9.70
CA ILE A 180 19.40 4.50 8.56
C ILE A 180 17.97 4.21 8.98
N ILE A 181 17.00 4.58 8.13
CA ILE A 181 15.61 4.14 8.24
C ILE A 181 15.40 2.98 7.27
N LEU A 182 14.90 1.86 7.77
CA LEU A 182 14.55 0.68 6.99
C LEU A 182 13.04 0.58 6.87
N VAL A 183 12.52 0.76 5.66
CA VAL A 183 11.10 0.63 5.30
C VAL A 183 10.96 -0.53 4.34
N SER A 184 10.08 -1.47 4.61
CA SER A 184 9.83 -2.65 3.76
C SER A 184 8.40 -2.79 3.28
N ASP A 185 7.62 -1.74 3.38
CA ASP A 185 6.28 -1.66 2.80
C ASP A 185 6.35 -1.58 1.27
N THR A 186 6.89 -2.62 0.68
CA THR A 186 7.20 -2.78 -0.74
C THR A 186 7.15 -4.24 -1.15
N GLY A 187 7.22 -4.51 -2.45
CA GLY A 187 7.30 -5.87 -2.99
C GLY A 187 8.70 -6.23 -3.51
N MET A 188 8.94 -7.53 -3.66
CA MET A 188 10.05 -8.05 -4.46
C MET A 188 9.67 -8.08 -5.94
N ILE A 189 10.64 -7.95 -6.84
CA ILE A 189 10.40 -8.11 -8.30
C ILE A 189 9.89 -9.51 -8.62
N SER A 190 10.46 -10.52 -7.99
CA SER A 190 10.00 -11.91 -8.05
C SER A 190 10.46 -12.68 -6.82
N LYS A 191 10.02 -13.93 -6.67
CA LYS A 191 10.40 -14.81 -5.56
C LYS A 191 11.91 -14.89 -5.29
N THR A 192 12.74 -14.74 -6.31
CA THR A 192 14.20 -14.90 -6.23
C THR A 192 14.98 -13.62 -6.50
N ILE A 193 14.28 -12.51 -6.82
CA ILE A 193 14.92 -11.26 -7.19
C ILE A 193 14.48 -10.19 -6.19
N PRO A 194 15.33 -9.89 -5.19
CA PRO A 194 15.08 -8.80 -4.26
C PRO A 194 15.19 -7.44 -4.97
N SER A 195 14.55 -6.42 -4.43
CA SER A 195 14.61 -5.05 -4.92
C SER A 195 14.91 -4.08 -3.78
N ILE A 196 15.51 -2.96 -4.14
CA ILE A 196 15.62 -1.78 -3.30
C ILE A 196 14.85 -0.68 -4.01
N THR A 197 13.75 -0.23 -3.39
CA THR A 197 12.96 0.89 -3.90
C THR A 197 13.71 2.19 -3.60
N THR A 198 14.06 2.95 -4.64
CA THR A 198 14.87 4.18 -4.53
C THR A 198 14.05 5.45 -4.57
N GLY A 199 12.75 5.36 -4.83
CA GLY A 199 11.82 6.48 -4.88
C GLY A 199 10.38 6.01 -5.01
N LEU A 200 9.45 6.86 -4.64
CA LEU A 200 8.02 6.63 -4.74
C LEU A 200 7.37 7.74 -5.57
N ARG A 201 6.28 7.41 -6.25
CA ARG A 201 5.46 8.42 -6.93
C ARG A 201 4.58 9.11 -5.91
N GLY A 202 4.47 10.44 -6.03
CA GLY A 202 3.52 11.21 -5.26
C GLY A 202 2.07 10.85 -5.61
N LEU A 203 1.14 11.28 -4.77
CA LEU A 203 -0.29 11.09 -4.96
C LEU A 203 -1.01 12.43 -4.86
N SER A 204 -1.91 12.69 -5.83
CA SER A 204 -2.95 13.72 -5.72
C SER A 204 -4.29 13.05 -5.95
N TYR A 205 -5.26 13.33 -5.10
CA TYR A 205 -6.61 12.76 -5.17
C TYR A 205 -7.64 13.87 -5.20
N MET A 206 -8.66 13.75 -6.06
CA MET A 206 -9.73 14.74 -6.16
C MET A 206 -11.06 14.10 -6.47
N GLU A 207 -12.11 14.81 -6.10
CA GLU A 207 -13.49 14.52 -6.49
C GLU A 207 -14.00 15.64 -7.39
N VAL A 208 -14.70 15.26 -8.45
CA VAL A 208 -15.31 16.17 -9.42
C VAL A 208 -16.81 15.98 -9.38
N GLU A 209 -17.56 17.05 -9.16
CA GLU A 209 -19.02 17.08 -9.29
C GLU A 209 -19.43 17.99 -10.47
N ILE A 210 -20.22 17.46 -11.37
CA ILE A 210 -20.89 18.25 -12.40
C ILE A 210 -22.32 18.50 -11.95
N THR A 211 -22.67 19.74 -11.72
CA THR A 211 -24.01 20.18 -11.38
C THR A 211 -24.73 20.70 -12.63
N GLY A 212 -25.86 20.11 -12.97
CA GLY A 212 -26.73 20.48 -14.10
C GLY A 212 -28.00 21.19 -13.62
N PRO A 213 -29.19 20.70 -14.00
CA PRO A 213 -30.46 21.34 -13.62
C PRO A 213 -30.68 21.23 -12.10
N ASN A 214 -31.58 22.05 -11.56
CA ASN A 214 -31.89 22.12 -10.13
C ASN A 214 -32.59 20.86 -9.55
N ARG A 215 -32.93 19.89 -10.37
CA ARG A 215 -33.52 18.62 -10.06
C ARG A 215 -33.38 17.66 -11.23
N ASP A 216 -33.60 16.37 -10.98
CA ASP A 216 -33.70 15.39 -12.05
C ASP A 216 -34.89 15.69 -12.97
N LEU A 217 -34.68 15.57 -14.28
CA LEU A 217 -35.65 15.92 -15.32
C LEU A 217 -36.02 14.66 -16.13
N HIS A 218 -37.23 14.69 -16.72
CA HIS A 218 -37.66 13.65 -17.65
C HIS A 218 -36.96 13.83 -19.00
N SER A 219 -36.19 12.82 -19.43
CA SER A 219 -35.39 12.91 -20.68
C SER A 219 -36.25 13.04 -21.95
N GLY A 220 -37.49 12.52 -21.94
CA GLY A 220 -38.42 12.69 -23.06
C GLY A 220 -38.94 14.12 -23.27
N HIS A 221 -38.90 14.94 -22.23
CA HIS A 221 -39.29 16.35 -22.31
C HIS A 221 -38.09 17.31 -22.51
N TYR A 222 -36.97 17.01 -21.85
CA TYR A 222 -35.81 17.91 -21.76
C TYR A 222 -34.60 17.41 -22.53
N GLY A 223 -34.64 16.16 -23.04
CA GLY A 223 -33.56 15.58 -23.83
C GLY A 223 -33.26 16.41 -25.08
N GLY A 224 -32.00 16.68 -25.35
CA GLY A 224 -31.56 17.54 -26.46
C GLY A 224 -31.66 19.06 -26.22
N THR A 225 -32.27 19.47 -25.07
CA THR A 225 -32.43 20.92 -24.75
C THR A 225 -31.65 21.31 -23.49
N VAL A 226 -31.30 20.36 -22.63
CA VAL A 226 -30.54 20.56 -21.40
C VAL A 226 -29.32 19.68 -21.42
N ALA A 227 -28.17 20.21 -21.01
CA ALA A 227 -26.94 19.44 -20.90
C ALA A 227 -27.09 18.33 -19.82
N ASN A 228 -26.73 17.11 -20.18
CA ASN A 228 -26.74 15.99 -19.25
C ASN A 228 -25.38 15.94 -18.50
N PRO A 229 -25.36 16.06 -17.15
CA PRO A 229 -24.14 16.02 -16.37
C PRO A 229 -23.27 14.78 -16.61
N ILE A 230 -23.87 13.61 -16.82
CA ILE A 230 -23.12 12.37 -17.13
C ILE A 230 -22.38 12.50 -18.46
N ASN A 231 -23.06 13.04 -19.51
CA ASN A 231 -22.44 13.21 -20.82
C ASN A 231 -21.28 14.22 -20.75
N ILE A 232 -21.46 15.32 -20.00
CA ILE A 232 -20.39 16.31 -19.78
C ILE A 232 -19.22 15.69 -19.04
N LEU A 233 -19.48 15.00 -17.91
CA LEU A 233 -18.44 14.34 -17.12
C LEU A 233 -17.66 13.31 -17.95
N SER A 234 -18.37 12.49 -18.75
CA SER A 234 -17.75 11.50 -19.63
C SER A 234 -16.83 12.15 -20.67
N SER A 235 -17.27 13.29 -21.25
CA SER A 235 -16.44 14.05 -22.19
C SER A 235 -15.22 14.66 -21.52
N MET A 236 -15.36 15.21 -20.32
CA MET A 236 -14.26 15.74 -19.52
C MET A 236 -13.23 14.64 -19.22
N ILE A 237 -13.67 13.49 -18.72
CA ILE A 237 -12.78 12.34 -18.42
C ILE A 237 -12.08 11.88 -19.70
N SER A 238 -12.81 11.73 -20.80
CA SER A 238 -12.21 11.32 -22.09
C SER A 238 -11.17 12.31 -22.59
N SER A 239 -11.29 13.59 -22.26
CA SER A 239 -10.33 14.62 -22.66
C SER A 239 -9.05 14.66 -21.82
N LEU A 240 -8.98 13.92 -20.70
CA LEU A 240 -7.81 13.89 -19.82
C LEU A 240 -6.62 13.11 -20.40
N HIS A 241 -6.84 12.34 -21.47
CA HIS A 241 -5.79 11.62 -22.19
C HIS A 241 -5.90 11.86 -23.70
N ASP A 242 -4.76 11.97 -24.36
CA ASP A 242 -4.69 12.02 -25.82
C ASP A 242 -4.66 10.60 -26.46
N SER A 243 -4.55 10.54 -27.78
CA SER A 243 -4.45 9.28 -28.53
C SER A 243 -3.19 8.45 -28.24
N LYS A 244 -2.22 9.02 -27.53
CA LYS A 244 -0.98 8.36 -27.09
C LYS A 244 -1.04 8.01 -25.59
N ASN A 245 -2.20 8.14 -24.96
CA ASN A 245 -2.41 7.96 -23.52
C ASN A 245 -1.57 8.93 -22.65
N LYS A 246 -1.20 10.08 -23.19
CA LYS A 246 -0.53 11.13 -22.46
C LYS A 246 -1.58 12.02 -21.78
N ILE A 247 -1.35 12.37 -20.51
CA ILE A 247 -2.25 13.25 -19.74
C ILE A 247 -2.24 14.65 -20.38
N THR A 248 -3.42 15.22 -20.60
CA THR A 248 -3.61 16.49 -21.37
C THR A 248 -3.76 17.71 -20.48
N ILE A 249 -3.72 17.57 -19.16
CA ILE A 249 -3.84 18.69 -18.22
C ILE A 249 -2.70 19.68 -18.46
N PRO A 250 -2.99 20.96 -18.74
CA PRO A 250 -1.95 21.96 -18.98
C PRO A 250 -0.95 22.08 -17.81
N GLY A 251 0.35 22.08 -18.13
CA GLY A 251 1.40 22.17 -17.12
C GLY A 251 1.69 20.88 -16.35
N PHE A 252 0.97 19.80 -16.60
CA PHE A 252 1.11 18.55 -15.84
C PHE A 252 2.51 17.94 -15.94
N TYR A 253 3.15 18.09 -17.09
CA TYR A 253 4.50 17.55 -17.35
C TYR A 253 5.64 18.57 -17.15
N ASP A 254 5.35 19.83 -16.77
CA ASP A 254 6.38 20.90 -16.71
C ASP A 254 7.54 20.59 -15.76
N LYS A 255 7.29 19.78 -14.73
CA LYS A 255 8.30 19.38 -13.73
C LYS A 255 8.69 17.90 -13.83
N VAL A 256 8.11 17.16 -14.79
CA VAL A 256 8.45 15.73 -15.00
C VAL A 256 9.83 15.65 -15.66
N SER A 257 10.77 15.05 -14.97
CA SER A 257 12.12 14.82 -15.50
C SER A 257 12.10 13.62 -16.45
N GLU A 258 12.80 13.78 -17.60
CA GLU A 258 13.05 12.62 -18.45
C GLU A 258 14.18 11.78 -17.83
N SER A 259 14.01 10.46 -17.92
CA SER A 259 15.01 9.51 -17.42
C SER A 259 16.32 9.67 -18.19
N SER A 260 17.42 9.66 -17.48
CA SER A 260 18.75 9.55 -18.05
C SER A 260 18.95 8.21 -18.79
N ASP A 261 19.95 8.14 -19.66
CA ASP A 261 20.26 6.88 -20.35
C ASP A 261 20.69 5.77 -19.37
N ASP A 262 21.31 6.12 -18.26
CA ASP A 262 21.71 5.16 -17.22
C ASP A 262 20.47 4.61 -16.49
N GLU A 263 19.49 5.44 -16.17
CA GLU A 263 18.22 5.01 -15.57
C GLU A 263 17.41 4.11 -16.52
N LYS A 264 17.32 4.48 -17.80
CA LYS A 264 16.68 3.64 -18.84
C LYS A 264 17.38 2.29 -18.96
N LYS A 265 18.71 2.29 -18.96
CA LYS A 265 19.51 1.07 -18.98
C LYS A 265 19.30 0.23 -17.74
N ALA A 266 19.27 0.82 -16.54
CA ALA A 266 18.99 0.13 -15.29
C ALA A 266 17.58 -0.48 -15.30
N SER A 267 16.57 0.26 -15.74
CA SER A 267 15.19 -0.22 -15.87
C SER A 267 15.07 -1.39 -16.85
N SER A 268 15.84 -1.37 -17.96
CA SER A 268 15.84 -2.46 -18.95
C SER A 268 16.46 -3.76 -18.44
N LEU A 269 17.24 -3.71 -17.36
CA LEU A 269 17.82 -4.89 -16.70
C LEU A 269 16.87 -5.54 -15.70
N ILE A 270 15.77 -4.87 -15.34
CA ILE A 270 14.76 -5.45 -14.47
C ILE A 270 14.06 -6.59 -15.22
N PRO A 271 14.10 -7.82 -14.71
CA PRO A 271 13.41 -8.93 -15.32
C PRO A 271 11.89 -8.68 -15.31
N PHE A 272 11.31 -8.57 -16.48
CA PHE A 272 9.86 -8.36 -16.65
C PHE A 272 9.37 -9.11 -17.89
N SER A 273 8.40 -9.97 -17.70
CA SER A 273 7.72 -10.69 -18.77
C SER A 273 6.32 -10.12 -18.95
N ILE A 274 6.03 -9.57 -20.13
CA ILE A 274 4.69 -9.05 -20.47
C ILE A 274 3.67 -10.19 -20.40
N ASP A 275 3.97 -11.35 -20.94
CA ASP A 275 3.06 -12.50 -20.98
C ASP A 275 2.69 -12.97 -19.55
N GLU A 276 3.68 -13.07 -18.65
CA GLU A 276 3.44 -13.43 -17.25
C GLU A 276 2.63 -12.36 -16.52
N PHE A 277 2.91 -11.09 -16.81
CA PHE A 277 2.15 -9.97 -16.23
C PHE A 277 0.69 -9.99 -16.69
N GLU A 278 0.44 -10.12 -18.01
CA GLU A 278 -0.89 -10.22 -18.58
C GLU A 278 -1.67 -11.44 -18.03
N GLU A 279 -1.01 -12.61 -17.94
CA GLU A 279 -1.61 -13.81 -17.36
C GLU A 279 -1.95 -13.61 -15.87
N SER A 280 -1.08 -12.96 -15.11
CA SER A 280 -1.25 -12.79 -13.66
C SER A 280 -2.46 -11.96 -13.27
N ILE A 281 -2.86 -11.00 -14.11
CA ILE A 281 -3.99 -10.09 -13.89
C ILE A 281 -5.15 -10.31 -14.87
N GLY A 282 -5.04 -11.30 -15.77
CA GLY A 282 -6.12 -11.71 -16.67
C GLY A 282 -6.45 -10.70 -17.76
N ILE A 283 -5.46 -9.99 -18.31
CA ILE A 283 -5.61 -9.08 -19.45
C ILE A 283 -4.98 -9.66 -20.72
N ASN A 284 -5.34 -9.12 -21.88
CA ASN A 284 -4.84 -9.57 -23.19
C ASN A 284 -3.89 -8.54 -23.84
N SER A 285 -3.73 -7.37 -23.25
CA SER A 285 -2.81 -6.33 -23.74
C SER A 285 -2.54 -5.30 -22.66
N ILE A 286 -1.31 -4.80 -22.61
CA ILE A 286 -0.92 -3.70 -21.75
C ILE A 286 -1.44 -2.36 -22.30
N HIS A 287 -1.73 -1.42 -21.42
CA HIS A 287 -2.16 -0.05 -21.74
C HIS A 287 -1.26 0.97 -21.04
N GLY A 288 -1.22 2.21 -21.55
CA GLY A 288 -0.53 3.34 -20.93
C GLY A 288 0.17 4.24 -21.95
N GLU A 289 0.91 5.24 -21.45
CA GLU A 289 1.59 6.24 -22.27
C GLU A 289 2.52 5.59 -23.31
N LEU A 290 2.34 5.95 -24.58
CA LEU A 290 3.13 5.37 -25.68
C LEU A 290 4.59 5.85 -25.61
N GLY A 291 5.51 4.94 -25.93
CA GLY A 291 6.95 5.22 -25.93
C GLY A 291 7.67 4.82 -24.65
N TYR A 292 6.95 4.32 -23.65
CA TYR A 292 7.51 3.86 -22.37
C TYR A 292 7.18 2.39 -22.12
N SER A 293 8.08 1.68 -21.48
CA SER A 293 7.88 0.31 -21.01
C SER A 293 6.89 0.26 -19.83
N THR A 294 6.36 -0.92 -19.50
CA THR A 294 5.48 -1.12 -18.36
C THR A 294 6.17 -0.72 -17.04
N ILE A 295 7.45 -1.06 -16.88
CA ILE A 295 8.25 -0.68 -15.71
C ILE A 295 8.35 0.84 -15.58
N GLU A 296 8.64 1.55 -16.67
CA GLU A 296 8.72 3.02 -16.66
C GLU A 296 7.37 3.66 -16.33
N ARG A 297 6.27 3.14 -16.88
CA ARG A 297 4.90 3.61 -16.58
C ARG A 297 4.52 3.42 -15.12
N GLN A 298 5.01 2.36 -14.49
CA GLN A 298 4.73 2.05 -13.07
C GLN A 298 5.63 2.81 -12.10
N SER A 299 6.79 3.32 -12.54
CA SER A 299 7.79 3.92 -11.66
C SER A 299 8.03 5.40 -11.90
N ILE A 300 8.44 5.80 -13.11
CA ILE A 300 8.98 7.12 -13.43
C ILE A 300 8.07 7.96 -14.34
N ARG A 301 6.93 7.42 -14.75
CA ARG A 301 5.93 8.19 -15.51
C ARG A 301 4.70 8.46 -14.63
N PRO A 302 4.09 9.65 -14.78
CA PRO A 302 2.87 9.94 -14.07
C PRO A 302 1.71 9.11 -14.63
N ALA A 303 0.68 8.90 -13.81
CA ALA A 303 -0.56 8.25 -14.21
C ALA A 303 -1.76 9.04 -13.70
N LEU A 304 -2.88 8.96 -14.41
CA LEU A 304 -4.17 9.51 -14.00
C LEU A 304 -5.23 8.45 -14.22
N ASP A 305 -5.94 8.09 -13.15
CA ASP A 305 -6.94 7.05 -13.17
C ASP A 305 -8.25 7.54 -12.54
N VAL A 306 -9.39 7.11 -13.12
CA VAL A 306 -10.71 7.31 -12.55
C VAL A 306 -11.03 6.15 -11.63
N ASN A 307 -11.07 6.41 -10.33
CA ASN A 307 -11.29 5.40 -9.29
C ASN A 307 -12.77 5.12 -9.02
N GLY A 308 -13.65 6.06 -9.41
CA GLY A 308 -15.09 5.91 -9.29
C GLY A 308 -15.81 6.93 -10.17
N ILE A 309 -16.98 6.53 -10.68
CA ILE A 309 -17.87 7.39 -11.43
C ILE A 309 -19.32 7.01 -11.09
N TRP A 310 -20.17 7.99 -10.81
CA TRP A 310 -21.58 7.74 -10.49
C TRP A 310 -22.47 8.93 -10.84
N GLY A 311 -23.75 8.65 -11.00
CA GLY A 311 -24.80 9.60 -11.32
C GLY A 311 -25.95 8.92 -12.08
N GLY A 312 -27.11 9.54 -12.09
CA GLY A 312 -28.30 8.98 -12.76
C GLY A 312 -28.94 7.80 -12.02
N TYR A 313 -29.62 6.94 -12.77
CA TYR A 313 -30.35 5.81 -12.24
C TYR A 313 -29.55 4.53 -12.38
N THR A 314 -29.39 3.80 -11.28
CA THR A 314 -28.57 2.59 -11.20
C THR A 314 -29.33 1.35 -10.70
N ASP A 315 -30.62 1.52 -10.33
CA ASP A 315 -31.44 0.40 -9.88
C ASP A 315 -31.99 -0.43 -11.05
N GLU A 316 -32.64 -1.54 -10.74
CA GLU A 316 -33.22 -2.45 -11.72
C GLU A 316 -34.30 -1.76 -12.60
N GLY A 317 -34.30 -2.08 -13.89
CA GLY A 317 -35.23 -1.55 -14.88
C GLY A 317 -34.73 -0.28 -15.56
N SER A 318 -35.64 0.41 -16.28
CA SER A 318 -35.32 1.64 -17.02
C SER A 318 -35.98 2.88 -16.40
N LYS A 319 -35.24 3.98 -16.35
CA LYS A 319 -35.78 5.29 -15.95
C LYS A 319 -35.33 6.36 -16.93
N THR A 320 -36.29 7.05 -17.54
CA THR A 320 -36.02 8.13 -18.51
C THR A 320 -35.66 9.41 -17.78
N VAL A 321 -34.42 9.51 -17.27
CA VAL A 321 -33.95 10.62 -16.44
C VAL A 321 -32.76 11.34 -17.06
N LEU A 322 -32.74 12.67 -16.93
CA LEU A 322 -31.58 13.52 -16.99
C LEU A 322 -31.22 13.87 -15.55
N PRO A 323 -30.10 13.34 -15.00
CA PRO A 323 -29.76 13.60 -13.61
C PRO A 323 -29.36 15.07 -13.40
N SER A 324 -29.55 15.54 -12.18
CA SER A 324 -29.12 16.88 -11.77
C SER A 324 -27.63 16.96 -11.47
N LYS A 325 -26.98 15.83 -11.18
CA LYS A 325 -25.55 15.75 -10.86
C LYS A 325 -24.90 14.51 -11.45
N ALA A 326 -23.59 14.59 -11.67
CA ALA A 326 -22.70 13.45 -11.94
C ALA A 326 -21.36 13.67 -11.24
N ASN A 327 -20.73 12.59 -10.78
CA ASN A 327 -19.54 12.67 -9.94
C ASN A 327 -18.47 11.69 -10.42
N ALA A 328 -17.20 12.04 -10.19
CA ALA A 328 -16.07 11.14 -10.36
C ALA A 328 -15.01 11.36 -9.29
N LYS A 329 -14.34 10.29 -8.91
CA LYS A 329 -13.12 10.30 -8.10
C LYS A 329 -11.94 9.99 -8.99
N ILE A 330 -10.90 10.80 -8.89
CA ILE A 330 -9.73 10.75 -9.77
C ILE A 330 -8.48 10.78 -8.91
N SER A 331 -7.56 9.84 -9.16
CA SER A 331 -6.23 9.86 -8.57
C SER A 331 -5.15 10.08 -9.62
N MET A 332 -4.10 10.79 -9.23
CA MET A 332 -2.93 11.02 -10.06
C MET A 332 -1.69 10.57 -9.32
N ARG A 333 -0.89 9.71 -9.95
CA ARG A 333 0.45 9.40 -9.49
C ARG A 333 1.42 10.39 -10.11
N LEU A 334 2.20 11.07 -9.27
CA LEU A 334 3.07 12.18 -9.66
C LEU A 334 4.54 11.77 -9.59
N VAL A 335 5.35 12.28 -10.50
CA VAL A 335 6.81 12.06 -10.59
C VAL A 335 7.55 13.38 -10.72
#